data_78ae2387fd4765cc231dc54f4ca962d1
#
_entry.id   78ae2387fd4765cc231dc54f4ca962d1
#
_cell.length_a   1.000
_cell.length_b   1.000
_cell.length_c   1.000
_cell.angle_alpha   90.00
_cell.angle_beta   90.00
_cell.angle_gamma   90.00
#
_symmetry.space_group_name_H-M   'P 1'
#
loop_
_entity.id
_entity.type
_entity.pdbx_description
1 polymer ?
#
loop_
_entity_poly.entity_id
_entity_poly.type
_entity_poly.pdbx_seq_one_letter_code
_entity_poly.pdbx_strand_id
1 'polypeptide(L)'
;VYGEKFETLGEFKFYLSTGWNLGMQYKGVEYGIEGHNNSFDIWIYNKGDIANGLTLEETLDFEFDGVKLRDFITTDDVEILERHL
;
A
#
# COMPACT_ATOMS: atom_id res chain seq x y z
N VAL A 1 -3.17 -9.97 -10.13
CA VAL A 1 -1.96 -10.75 -10.22
C VAL A 1 -1.27 -10.76 -8.87
N TYR A 2 -0.92 -11.95 -8.41
CA TYR A 2 -0.28 -12.11 -7.11
C TYR A 2 1.22 -11.91 -7.18
N GLY A 3 1.78 -11.33 -6.10
CA GLY A 3 3.22 -11.32 -5.90
C GLY A 3 4.00 -10.44 -6.84
N GLU A 4 3.33 -9.68 -7.68
CA GLU A 4 4.01 -8.86 -8.66
C GLU A 4 4.32 -7.50 -8.08
N LYS A 5 5.61 -7.25 -7.82
CA LYS A 5 5.99 -6.02 -7.16
C LYS A 5 6.00 -4.83 -8.12
N PHE A 6 5.96 -3.65 -7.55
CA PHE A 6 6.00 -2.41 -8.32
C PHE A 6 7.46 -2.08 -8.66
N GLU A 7 7.72 -1.79 -9.93
CA GLU A 7 9.08 -1.51 -10.39
C GLU A 7 9.50 -0.08 -10.09
N THR A 8 8.54 0.84 -10.13
CA THR A 8 8.83 2.25 -9.87
C THR A 8 7.76 2.84 -8.99
N LEU A 9 8.10 3.95 -8.34
CA LEU A 9 7.13 4.68 -7.53
C LEU A 9 6.00 5.24 -8.39
N GLY A 10 6.31 5.64 -9.62
CA GLY A 10 5.29 6.11 -10.55
C GLY A 10 4.26 5.05 -10.86
N GLU A 11 4.70 3.81 -11.05
CA GLU A 11 3.78 2.70 -11.28
C GLU A 11 2.87 2.50 -10.07
N PHE A 12 3.42 2.59 -8.87
CA PHE A 12 2.63 2.43 -7.65
C PHE A 12 1.61 3.56 -7.50
N LYS A 13 2.03 4.81 -7.76
CA LYS A 13 1.12 5.94 -7.69
C LYS A 13 -0.04 5.77 -8.68
N PHE A 14 0.27 5.33 -9.88
CA PHE A 14 -0.76 5.10 -10.89
C PHE A 14 -1.74 4.03 -10.41
N TYR A 15 -1.21 2.94 -9.87
CA TYR A 15 -2.04 1.85 -9.36
C TYR A 15 -3.01 2.37 -8.29
N LEU A 16 -2.50 3.11 -7.32
CA LEU A 16 -3.35 3.65 -6.25
C LEU A 16 -4.40 4.60 -6.81
N SER A 17 -4.05 5.39 -7.82
CA SER A 17 -4.99 6.37 -8.38
C SER A 17 -6.16 5.72 -9.10
N THR A 18 -6.06 4.44 -9.47
CA THR A 18 -7.18 3.73 -10.10
C THR A 18 -8.23 3.27 -9.10
N GLY A 19 -7.93 3.36 -7.79
CA GLY A 19 -8.87 2.94 -6.76
C GLY A 19 -8.86 1.45 -6.46
N TRP A 20 -7.91 0.70 -6.99
CA TRP A 20 -7.79 -0.72 -6.69
C TRP A 20 -7.23 -0.96 -5.29
N ASN A 21 -7.65 -2.06 -4.70
CA ASN A 21 -7.15 -2.47 -3.38
C ASN A 21 -5.80 -3.14 -3.50
N LEU A 22 -4.98 -2.98 -2.48
CA LEU A 22 -3.66 -3.60 -2.42
C LEU A 22 -3.54 -4.40 -1.13
N GLY A 23 -3.02 -5.62 -1.24
CA GLY A 23 -2.63 -6.41 -0.07
C GLY A 23 -1.13 -6.60 -0.11
N MET A 24 -0.45 -6.39 1.01
CA MET A 24 0.99 -6.55 1.07
C MET A 24 1.42 -7.07 2.44
N GLN A 25 2.61 -7.67 2.48
CA GLN A 25 3.23 -8.09 3.73
C GLN A 25 4.57 -7.42 3.87
N TYR A 26 4.80 -6.77 5.00
CA TYR A 26 6.04 -6.06 5.28
C TYR A 26 6.46 -6.37 6.70
N LYS A 27 7.69 -6.88 6.87
CA LYS A 27 8.25 -7.23 8.18
C LYS A 27 7.31 -8.14 8.99
N GLY A 28 6.71 -9.10 8.30
CA GLY A 28 5.86 -10.10 8.95
C GLY A 28 4.44 -9.65 9.25
N VAL A 29 4.07 -8.43 8.87
CA VAL A 29 2.72 -7.91 9.11
C VAL A 29 2.01 -7.74 7.78
N GLU A 30 0.75 -8.20 7.72
CA GLU A 30 -0.05 -8.09 6.51
C GLU A 30 -0.89 -6.83 6.58
N TYR A 31 -0.72 -5.96 5.58
CA TYR A 31 -1.44 -4.69 5.48
C TYR A 31 -2.31 -4.67 4.25
N GLY A 32 -3.37 -3.87 4.30
CA GLY A 32 -4.17 -3.58 3.13
C GLY A 32 -4.29 -2.08 2.94
N ILE A 33 -4.37 -1.65 1.69
CA ILE A 33 -4.64 -0.27 1.34
C ILE A 33 -5.84 -0.28 0.41
N GLU A 34 -6.87 0.48 0.77
CA GLU A 34 -8.09 0.55 -0.01
C GLU A 34 -8.33 1.99 -0.43
N GLY A 35 -8.57 2.21 -1.73
CA GLY A 35 -8.81 3.55 -2.24
C GLY A 35 -10.21 3.72 -2.78
N HIS A 36 -10.82 4.89 -2.50
CA HIS A 36 -12.07 5.28 -3.11
C HIS A 36 -12.20 6.81 -3.10
N ASN A 37 -12.61 7.36 -4.23
CA ASN A 37 -12.82 8.81 -4.37
C ASN A 37 -11.59 9.62 -3.96
N ASN A 38 -10.41 9.18 -4.38
CA ASN A 38 -9.13 9.84 -4.09
C ASN A 38 -8.80 9.88 -2.61
N SER A 39 -9.39 8.99 -1.83
CA SER A 39 -9.15 8.86 -0.40
C SER A 39 -8.68 7.44 -0.15
N PHE A 40 -7.74 7.27 0.78
CA PHE A 40 -7.13 5.97 1.04
C PHE A 40 -7.22 5.60 2.50
N ASP A 41 -7.54 4.32 2.75
CA ASP A 41 -7.58 3.76 4.09
C ASP A 41 -6.51 2.68 4.18
N ILE A 42 -5.87 2.57 5.34
CA ILE A 42 -4.85 1.56 5.59
C ILE A 42 -5.30 0.72 6.77
N TRP A 43 -5.21 -0.59 6.63
CA TRP A 43 -5.60 -1.49 7.71
C TRP A 43 -4.60 -2.61 7.87
N ILE A 44 -4.60 -3.21 9.07
CA ILE A 44 -3.79 -4.39 9.38
C ILE A 44 -4.74 -5.58 9.46
N TYR A 45 -4.38 -6.67 8.78
CA TYR A 45 -5.19 -7.89 8.79
C TYR A 45 -5.42 -8.36 10.23
N ASN A 46 -6.68 -8.65 10.55
CA ASN A 46 -7.14 -9.08 11.87
C ASN A 46 -7.09 -7.99 12.96
N LYS A 47 -6.74 -6.75 12.62
CA LYS A 47 -6.71 -5.68 13.64
C LYS A 47 -7.58 -4.49 13.27
N GLY A 48 -7.87 -4.29 11.99
CA GLY A 48 -8.72 -3.18 11.55
C GLY A 48 -7.94 -1.99 11.05
N ASP A 49 -8.64 -0.89 10.88
CA ASP A 49 -8.08 0.31 10.26
C ASP A 49 -7.07 1.00 11.18
N ILE A 50 -5.94 1.41 10.59
CA ILE A 50 -4.92 2.16 11.31
C ILE A 50 -4.82 3.60 10.78
N ALA A 51 -5.40 3.88 9.62
CA ALA A 51 -5.46 5.24 9.08
C ALA A 51 -6.60 5.30 8.08
N ASN A 52 -7.31 6.43 8.04
CA ASN A 52 -8.46 6.61 7.17
C ASN A 52 -8.43 7.98 6.51
N GLY A 53 -8.95 8.05 5.29
CA GLY A 53 -9.14 9.33 4.62
C GLY A 53 -7.87 10.04 4.22
N LEU A 54 -6.83 9.28 3.91
CA LEU A 54 -5.54 9.86 3.53
C LEU A 54 -5.54 10.28 2.06
N THR A 55 -4.81 11.35 1.76
CA THR A 55 -4.52 11.69 0.36
C THR A 55 -3.48 10.72 -0.17
N LEU A 56 -3.24 10.77 -1.48
CA LEU A 56 -2.19 9.93 -2.08
C LEU A 56 -0.84 10.22 -1.44
N GLU A 57 -0.48 11.50 -1.28
CA GLU A 57 0.81 11.85 -0.70
C GLU A 57 0.90 11.43 0.77
N GLU A 58 -0.17 11.59 1.52
CA GLU A 58 -0.18 11.13 2.91
C GLU A 58 -0.01 9.62 3.00
N THR A 59 -0.62 8.89 2.07
CA THR A 59 -0.46 7.44 2.02
C THR A 59 0.99 7.06 1.75
N LEU A 60 1.63 7.73 0.80
CA LEU A 60 3.02 7.45 0.46
C LEU A 60 3.97 7.79 1.60
N ASP A 61 3.62 8.78 2.42
CA ASP A 61 4.43 9.19 3.56
C ASP A 61 4.08 8.47 4.85
N PHE A 62 3.04 7.63 4.82
CA PHE A 62 2.65 6.89 6.02
C PHE A 62 3.76 5.91 6.39
N GLU A 63 4.08 5.84 7.70
CA GLU A 63 5.16 5.00 8.17
C GLU A 63 4.65 3.63 8.61
N PHE A 64 5.24 2.60 8.05
CA PHE A 64 4.97 1.21 8.39
C PHE A 64 6.21 0.70 9.13
N ASP A 65 6.06 0.48 10.43
CA ASP A 65 7.19 0.07 11.27
C ASP A 65 8.36 1.06 11.13
N GLY A 66 8.02 2.36 11.09
CA GLY A 66 9.02 3.43 11.06
C GLY A 66 9.59 3.77 9.70
N VAL A 67 9.10 3.13 8.63
CA VAL A 67 9.61 3.36 7.26
C VAL A 67 8.47 3.82 6.37
N LYS A 68 8.67 4.90 5.64
CA LYS A 68 7.63 5.42 4.75
C LYS A 68 7.33 4.46 3.62
N LEU A 69 6.06 4.38 3.24
CA LEU A 69 5.63 3.50 2.16
C LEU A 69 6.46 3.73 0.89
N ARG A 70 6.67 5.01 0.53
CA ARG A 70 7.42 5.33 -0.68
C ARG A 70 8.85 4.80 -0.66
N ASP A 71 9.39 4.54 0.53
CA ASP A 71 10.79 4.12 0.65
C ASP A 71 10.97 2.61 0.53
N PHE A 72 9.91 1.80 0.70
CA PHE A 72 10.07 0.36 0.60
C PHE A 72 9.21 -0.33 -0.45
N ILE A 73 8.19 0.37 -1.00
CA ILE A 73 7.20 -0.29 -1.85
C ILE A 73 7.79 -0.86 -3.15
N THR A 74 8.93 -0.34 -3.60
CA THR A 74 9.59 -0.83 -4.81
C THR A 74 10.77 -1.74 -4.50
N THR A 75 11.00 -2.06 -3.22
CA THR A 75 12.12 -2.91 -2.81
C THR A 75 11.69 -4.35 -2.64
N ASP A 76 12.66 -5.24 -2.38
CA ASP A 76 12.37 -6.63 -2.11
C ASP A 76 11.95 -6.89 -0.66
N ASP A 77 11.92 -5.84 0.17
CA ASP A 77 11.53 -5.96 1.58
C ASP A 77 10.04 -6.15 1.76
N VAL A 78 9.24 -5.87 0.75
CA VAL A 78 7.79 -6.01 0.80
C VAL A 78 7.35 -7.09 -0.17
N GLU A 79 6.37 -7.89 0.26
CA GLU A 79 5.76 -8.90 -0.59
C GLU A 79 4.36 -8.42 -0.98
N ILE A 80 4.08 -8.36 -2.26
CA ILE A 80 2.75 -7.99 -2.74
C ILE A 80 1.89 -9.24 -2.75
N LEU A 81 0.85 -9.25 -1.91
CA LEU A 81 -0.02 -10.41 -1.76
C LEU A 81 -1.20 -10.36 -2.72
N GLU A 82 -1.72 -9.16 -2.97
CA GLU A 82 -2.86 -9.00 -3.87
C GLU A 82 -2.74 -7.68 -4.59
N ARG A 83 -2.86 -7.74 -5.91
CA ARG A 83 -2.76 -6.56 -6.76
C ARG A 83 -3.59 -6.80 -8.02
N HIS A 84 -4.41 -5.82 -8.39
CA HIS A 84 -5.22 -5.89 -9.61
C HIS A 84 -4.51 -5.14 -10.75
N LEU A 85 -4.74 -5.62 -11.96
CA LEU A 85 -4.16 -4.99 -13.16
C LEU A 85 -5.22 -4.40 -14.05
#